data_047aca1c2a7b56187a48b724b5e70124
#
_entry.id   047aca1c2a7b56187a48b724b5e70124
#
_cell.length_a   1.000
_cell.length_b   1.000
_cell.length_c   1.000
_cell.angle_alpha   90.00
_cell.angle_beta   90.00
_cell.angle_gamma   90.00
#
_symmetry.space_group_name_H-M   'P 1'
#
loop_
_entity.id
_entity.type
_entity.pdbx_description
1 polymer ?
#
loop_
_entity_poly.entity_id
_entity_poly.type
_entity_poly.pdbx_seq_one_letter_code
_entity_poly.pdbx_strand_id
1 'polypeptide(L)'
;FLWIVVAVSLLLFISNFGFGGTIGGTVSRFFFGLFGIISYIFPIVLLVGTFFAVSNQGNRVAAVKLVAVILFVAFLCMFFELISDGTDAKSAMDAYRYSFDAKSGGGLIGGGLSHMLCSGFGVIGAYVIDVIVLIISLVLITERSAFRGMQKGGRRVYESAKISNERHRERVEMRREEREQREQQRRMDRKVEGVAIDTKLIPDTPQKRSQDIREIL
;
A
#
# COMPACT_ATOMS: atom_id res chain seq x y z
N PHE A 1 -24.71 -19.25 15.03
CA PHE A 1 -23.68 -19.72 14.09
C PHE A 1 -22.29 -19.20 14.45
N LEU A 2 -22.08 -17.88 14.58
CA LEU A 2 -20.78 -17.26 14.90
C LEU A 2 -20.16 -17.82 16.20
N TRP A 3 -20.95 -17.93 17.27
CA TRP A 3 -20.46 -18.47 18.56
C TRP A 3 -19.97 -19.91 18.46
N ILE A 4 -20.61 -20.71 17.62
CA ILE A 4 -20.19 -22.10 17.39
C ILE A 4 -18.82 -22.12 16.69
N VAL A 5 -18.63 -21.26 15.68
CA VAL A 5 -17.34 -21.17 14.96
C VAL A 5 -16.22 -20.69 15.88
N VAL A 6 -16.50 -19.68 16.72
CA VAL A 6 -15.52 -19.21 17.73
C VAL A 6 -15.14 -20.33 18.68
N ALA A 7 -16.12 -21.08 19.21
CA ALA A 7 -15.86 -22.19 20.10
C ALA A 7 -15.04 -23.29 19.42
N VAL A 8 -15.40 -23.69 18.19
CA VAL A 8 -14.67 -24.68 17.40
C VAL A 8 -13.24 -24.21 17.09
N SER A 9 -13.06 -22.96 16.67
CA SER A 9 -11.73 -22.40 16.39
C SER A 9 -10.85 -22.39 17.64
N LEU A 10 -11.41 -22.03 18.79
CA LEU A 10 -10.69 -22.02 20.05
C LEU A 10 -10.29 -23.42 20.48
N LEU A 11 -11.22 -24.40 20.38
CA LEU A 11 -10.93 -25.80 20.67
C LEU A 11 -9.86 -26.37 19.75
N LEU A 12 -9.91 -26.09 18.46
CA LEU A 12 -8.89 -26.50 17.49
C LEU A 12 -7.54 -25.86 17.81
N PHE A 13 -7.53 -24.58 18.15
CA PHE A 13 -6.29 -23.88 18.53
C PHE A 13 -5.64 -24.56 19.75
N ILE A 14 -6.39 -24.75 20.84
CA ILE A 14 -5.92 -25.39 22.05
C ILE A 14 -5.45 -26.85 21.75
N SER A 15 -6.19 -27.55 20.91
CA SER A 15 -5.90 -28.92 20.50
C SER A 15 -4.59 -29.03 19.71
N ASN A 16 -4.34 -28.11 18.79
CA ASN A 16 -3.13 -28.11 17.94
C ASN A 16 -1.85 -27.88 18.76
N PHE A 17 -1.94 -27.16 19.88
CA PHE A 17 -0.82 -26.94 20.81
C PHE A 17 -0.66 -28.04 21.86
N GLY A 18 -1.47 -29.10 21.79
CA GLY A 18 -1.33 -30.29 22.65
C GLY A 18 -2.09 -30.22 23.97
N PHE A 19 -2.85 -29.16 24.23
CA PHE A 19 -3.62 -29.00 25.48
C PHE A 19 -5.00 -29.68 25.45
N GLY A 20 -5.37 -30.33 24.34
CA GLY A 20 -6.71 -30.88 24.11
C GLY A 20 -6.91 -32.32 24.67
N GLY A 21 -5.95 -32.89 25.38
CA GLY A 21 -6.00 -34.30 25.86
C GLY A 21 -6.05 -35.31 24.71
N THR A 22 -6.55 -36.52 24.97
CA THR A 22 -6.58 -37.62 23.98
C THR A 22 -7.53 -37.30 22.80
N ILE A 23 -8.70 -36.78 23.08
CA ILE A 23 -9.70 -36.42 22.05
C ILE A 23 -9.18 -35.27 21.20
N GLY A 24 -8.71 -34.21 21.82
CA GLY A 24 -8.12 -33.07 21.10
C GLY A 24 -6.90 -33.48 20.28
N GLY A 25 -6.04 -34.36 20.83
CA GLY A 25 -4.90 -34.91 20.09
C GLY A 25 -5.30 -35.64 18.81
N THR A 26 -6.38 -36.41 18.82
CA THR A 26 -6.89 -37.10 17.63
C THR A 26 -7.46 -36.09 16.60
N VAL A 27 -8.22 -35.12 17.06
CA VAL A 27 -8.75 -34.06 16.20
C VAL A 27 -7.61 -33.24 15.58
N SER A 28 -6.62 -32.86 16.38
CA SER A 28 -5.43 -32.16 15.92
C SER A 28 -4.70 -32.94 14.82
N ARG A 29 -4.39 -34.22 15.06
CA ARG A 29 -3.73 -35.07 14.05
C ARG A 29 -4.52 -35.15 12.74
N PHE A 30 -5.84 -35.25 12.82
CA PHE A 30 -6.71 -35.26 11.65
C PHE A 30 -6.53 -33.97 10.83
N PHE A 31 -6.55 -32.80 11.47
CA PHE A 31 -6.33 -31.55 10.78
C PHE A 31 -4.91 -31.39 10.24
N PHE A 32 -3.89 -31.89 10.97
CA PHE A 32 -2.53 -31.98 10.46
C PHE A 32 -2.44 -32.90 9.25
N GLY A 33 -3.14 -34.02 9.23
CA GLY A 33 -3.25 -34.86 8.06
C GLY A 33 -3.86 -34.13 6.84
N LEU A 34 -4.83 -33.27 7.04
CA LEU A 34 -5.48 -32.50 5.95
C LEU A 34 -4.64 -31.34 5.44
N PHE A 35 -4.18 -30.49 6.35
CA PHE A 35 -3.55 -29.19 6.03
C PHE A 35 -2.03 -29.13 6.31
N GLY A 36 -1.47 -30.21 6.86
CA GLY A 36 -0.07 -30.20 7.28
C GLY A 36 0.23 -29.12 8.31
N ILE A 37 1.38 -28.49 8.19
CA ILE A 37 1.87 -27.46 9.11
C ILE A 37 0.92 -26.25 9.20
N ILE A 38 0.13 -25.99 8.15
CA ILE A 38 -0.84 -24.90 8.14
C ILE A 38 -1.95 -25.08 9.17
N SER A 39 -2.14 -26.30 9.68
CA SER A 39 -3.09 -26.58 10.77
C SER A 39 -2.88 -25.72 12.02
N TYR A 40 -1.67 -25.24 12.28
CA TYR A 40 -1.43 -24.31 13.39
C TYR A 40 -2.13 -22.96 13.20
N ILE A 41 -2.18 -22.48 11.95
CA ILE A 41 -2.76 -21.18 11.60
C ILE A 41 -4.22 -21.33 11.20
N PHE A 42 -4.65 -22.54 10.81
CA PHE A 42 -5.98 -22.81 10.30
C PHE A 42 -7.14 -22.30 11.19
N PRO A 43 -7.12 -22.48 12.54
CA PRO A 43 -8.18 -21.96 13.42
C PRO A 43 -8.32 -20.43 13.32
N ILE A 44 -7.22 -19.72 13.16
CA ILE A 44 -7.21 -18.24 13.02
C ILE A 44 -7.79 -17.88 11.66
N VAL A 45 -7.37 -18.53 10.59
CA VAL A 45 -7.89 -18.31 9.23
C VAL A 45 -9.39 -18.60 9.17
N LEU A 46 -9.85 -19.68 9.81
CA LEU A 46 -11.26 -20.05 9.88
C LEU A 46 -12.08 -18.99 10.63
N LEU A 47 -11.58 -18.48 11.74
CA LEU A 47 -12.24 -17.45 12.53
C LEU A 47 -12.34 -16.14 11.75
N VAL A 48 -11.22 -15.63 11.25
CA VAL A 48 -11.16 -14.39 10.48
C VAL A 48 -11.98 -14.49 9.20
N GLY A 49 -11.86 -15.61 8.47
CA GLY A 49 -12.60 -15.87 7.24
C GLY A 49 -14.11 -15.90 7.47
N THR A 50 -14.57 -16.52 8.56
CA THR A 50 -16.00 -16.57 8.92
C THR A 50 -16.52 -15.19 9.32
N PHE A 51 -15.81 -14.44 10.15
CA PHE A 51 -16.18 -13.06 10.50
C PHE A 51 -16.25 -12.18 9.25
N PHE A 52 -15.27 -12.30 8.36
CA PHE A 52 -15.27 -11.57 7.10
C PHE A 52 -16.46 -11.96 6.20
N ALA A 53 -16.74 -13.26 6.07
CA ALA A 53 -17.86 -13.78 5.28
C ALA A 53 -19.21 -13.28 5.78
N VAL A 54 -19.43 -13.35 7.11
CA VAL A 54 -20.68 -12.90 7.73
C VAL A 54 -20.85 -11.39 7.66
N SER A 55 -19.78 -10.64 7.88
CA SER A 55 -19.79 -9.16 7.81
C SER A 55 -20.00 -8.62 6.41
N ASN A 56 -19.73 -9.41 5.36
CA ASN A 56 -19.80 -8.99 3.97
C ASN A 56 -20.76 -9.83 3.13
N GLN A 57 -21.81 -10.36 3.75
CA GLN A 57 -22.83 -11.15 3.03
C GLN A 57 -23.44 -10.35 1.87
N GLY A 58 -23.58 -11.03 0.70
CA GLY A 58 -24.11 -10.43 -0.51
C GLY A 58 -23.11 -9.58 -1.33
N ASN A 59 -21.89 -9.36 -0.85
CA ASN A 59 -20.87 -8.63 -1.60
C ASN A 59 -20.03 -9.57 -2.47
N ARG A 60 -20.22 -9.52 -3.81
CA ARG A 60 -19.46 -10.35 -4.77
C ARG A 60 -17.94 -10.22 -4.61
N VAL A 61 -17.48 -9.03 -4.24
CA VAL A 61 -16.05 -8.78 -4.05
C VAL A 61 -15.50 -9.48 -2.80
N ALA A 62 -16.30 -9.55 -1.75
CA ALA A 62 -15.94 -10.28 -0.55
C ALA A 62 -15.90 -11.79 -0.83
N ALA A 63 -16.83 -12.30 -1.65
CA ALA A 63 -16.81 -13.69 -2.09
C ALA A 63 -15.53 -14.04 -2.86
N VAL A 64 -15.12 -13.19 -3.82
CA VAL A 64 -13.85 -13.39 -4.55
C VAL A 64 -12.65 -13.39 -3.62
N LYS A 65 -12.58 -12.50 -2.62
CA LYS A 65 -11.52 -12.48 -1.64
C LYS A 65 -11.49 -13.76 -0.78
N LEU A 66 -12.66 -14.25 -0.41
CA LEU A 66 -12.76 -15.47 0.37
C LEU A 66 -12.25 -16.67 -0.44
N VAL A 67 -12.62 -16.78 -1.71
CA VAL A 67 -12.10 -17.80 -2.64
C VAL A 67 -10.59 -17.65 -2.79
N ALA A 68 -10.08 -16.41 -2.93
CA ALA A 68 -8.64 -16.15 -3.00
C ALA A 68 -7.89 -16.59 -1.72
N VAL A 69 -8.47 -16.39 -0.53
CA VAL A 69 -7.89 -16.88 0.73
C VAL A 69 -7.86 -18.41 0.78
N ILE A 70 -8.95 -19.07 0.35
CA ILE A 70 -8.99 -20.55 0.29
C ILE A 70 -7.94 -21.08 -0.67
N LEU A 71 -7.84 -20.46 -1.87
CA LEU A 71 -6.82 -20.80 -2.86
C LEU A 71 -5.41 -20.60 -2.31
N PHE A 72 -5.17 -19.47 -1.67
CA PHE A 72 -3.89 -19.14 -1.05
C PHE A 72 -3.48 -20.19 -0.01
N VAL A 73 -4.40 -20.59 0.88
CA VAL A 73 -4.15 -21.61 1.90
C VAL A 73 -3.86 -22.97 1.26
N ALA A 74 -4.61 -23.37 0.22
CA ALA A 74 -4.41 -24.64 -0.48
C ALA A 74 -3.03 -24.71 -1.17
N PHE A 75 -2.62 -23.67 -1.86
CA PHE A 75 -1.31 -23.61 -2.48
C PHE A 75 -0.18 -23.42 -1.46
N LEU A 76 -0.43 -22.74 -0.35
CA LEU A 76 0.52 -22.70 0.75
C LEU A 76 0.76 -24.09 1.37
N CYS A 77 -0.29 -24.94 1.48
CA CYS A 77 -0.12 -26.33 1.84
C CYS A 77 0.76 -27.07 0.82
N MET A 78 0.52 -26.87 -0.48
CA MET A 78 1.34 -27.45 -1.54
C MET A 78 2.80 -27.00 -1.45
N PHE A 79 3.05 -25.73 -1.19
CA PHE A 79 4.39 -25.18 -1.02
C PHE A 79 5.17 -25.88 0.11
N PHE A 80 4.51 -26.05 1.25
CA PHE A 80 5.13 -26.77 2.37
C PHE A 80 5.34 -28.26 2.09
N GLU A 81 4.48 -28.89 1.30
CA GLU A 81 4.69 -30.27 0.86
C GLU A 81 5.93 -30.39 -0.04
N LEU A 82 6.04 -29.51 -1.04
CA LEU A 82 7.19 -29.49 -1.96
C LEU A 82 8.52 -29.28 -1.23
N ILE A 83 8.53 -28.48 -0.16
CA ILE A 83 9.75 -28.25 0.64
C ILE A 83 10.05 -29.45 1.55
N SER A 84 9.02 -30.08 2.13
CA SER A 84 9.22 -31.16 3.10
C SER A 84 9.77 -32.44 2.50
N ASP A 85 9.42 -32.76 1.26
CA ASP A 85 9.68 -34.06 0.65
C ASP A 85 10.69 -34.07 -0.51
N GLY A 86 11.07 -32.91 -0.95
CA GLY A 86 12.22 -32.66 -1.80
C GLY A 86 12.19 -33.20 -3.23
N THR A 87 11.56 -34.28 -3.64
CA THR A 87 11.58 -34.70 -5.07
C THR A 87 10.67 -35.90 -5.38
N ASP A 88 10.27 -36.70 -4.41
CA ASP A 88 9.45 -37.87 -4.67
C ASP A 88 7.97 -37.49 -4.57
N ALA A 89 7.29 -37.47 -5.71
CA ALA A 89 5.84 -37.26 -5.80
C ALA A 89 5.12 -38.42 -5.08
N LYS A 90 4.96 -38.30 -3.76
CA LYS A 90 4.19 -39.22 -2.97
C LYS A 90 2.72 -39.16 -3.32
N SER A 91 2.03 -40.27 -3.13
CA SER A 91 0.58 -40.27 -3.18
C SER A 91 0.00 -39.27 -2.17
N ALA A 92 -1.12 -38.63 -2.48
CA ALA A 92 -1.83 -37.77 -1.54
C ALA A 92 -2.12 -38.41 -0.20
N MET A 93 -2.30 -39.74 -0.17
CA MET A 93 -2.52 -40.52 1.05
C MET A 93 -1.24 -40.68 1.87
N ASP A 94 -0.09 -40.77 1.24
CA ASP A 94 1.19 -40.85 1.94
C ASP A 94 1.54 -39.52 2.60
N ALA A 95 1.27 -38.39 1.91
CA ALA A 95 1.36 -37.05 2.46
C ALA A 95 0.44 -36.86 3.67
N TYR A 96 -0.81 -37.38 3.58
CA TYR A 96 -1.74 -37.37 4.72
C TYR A 96 -1.16 -38.11 5.93
N ARG A 97 -0.70 -39.36 5.74
CA ARG A 97 -0.14 -40.20 6.84
C ARG A 97 1.09 -39.54 7.46
N TYR A 98 1.98 -39.07 6.62
CA TYR A 98 3.18 -38.36 7.08
C TYR A 98 2.82 -37.13 7.93
N SER A 99 1.93 -36.26 7.42
CA SER A 99 1.53 -35.05 8.13
C SER A 99 0.71 -35.35 9.41
N PHE A 100 -0.06 -36.44 9.41
CA PHE A 100 -0.82 -36.92 10.58
C PHE A 100 0.10 -37.31 11.75
N ASP A 101 1.22 -38.00 11.44
CA ASP A 101 2.16 -38.47 12.47
C ASP A 101 3.22 -37.42 12.80
N ALA A 102 3.84 -36.82 11.80
CA ALA A 102 4.95 -35.86 11.95
C ALA A 102 4.52 -34.43 12.27
N LYS A 103 3.23 -34.09 12.10
CA LYS A 103 2.68 -32.72 12.20
C LYS A 103 3.43 -31.72 11.30
N SER A 104 3.90 -32.15 10.14
CA SER A 104 4.72 -31.43 9.19
C SER A 104 4.24 -31.73 7.78
N GLY A 105 4.79 -31.00 6.77
CA GLY A 105 4.36 -31.16 5.38
C GLY A 105 3.12 -30.37 5.03
N GLY A 106 2.55 -30.64 3.86
CA GLY A 106 1.37 -29.93 3.33
C GLY A 106 0.05 -30.69 3.51
N GLY A 107 0.09 -31.90 4.09
CA GLY A 107 -1.09 -32.73 4.30
C GLY A 107 -1.69 -33.29 3.01
N LEU A 108 -2.93 -33.77 3.13
CA LEU A 108 -3.69 -34.33 1.99
C LEU A 108 -3.88 -33.29 0.86
N ILE A 109 -4.16 -32.06 1.21
CA ILE A 109 -4.42 -30.98 0.24
C ILE A 109 -3.12 -30.63 -0.50
N GLY A 110 -2.03 -30.41 0.25
CA GLY A 110 -0.73 -30.11 -0.34
C GLY A 110 -0.20 -31.28 -1.18
N GLY A 111 -0.24 -32.51 -0.64
CA GLY A 111 0.19 -33.72 -1.33
C GLY A 111 -0.64 -34.04 -2.56
N GLY A 112 -1.96 -33.84 -2.54
CA GLY A 112 -2.83 -34.02 -3.69
C GLY A 112 -2.51 -33.05 -4.83
N LEU A 113 -2.37 -31.76 -4.50
CA LEU A 113 -2.01 -30.72 -5.48
C LEU A 113 -0.59 -30.95 -6.01
N SER A 114 0.36 -31.25 -5.13
CA SER A 114 1.75 -31.53 -5.48
C SER A 114 1.83 -32.73 -6.43
N HIS A 115 1.18 -33.85 -6.09
CA HIS A 115 1.16 -35.02 -6.95
C HIS A 115 0.58 -34.74 -8.34
N MET A 116 -0.54 -34.00 -8.38
CA MET A 116 -1.21 -33.61 -9.65
C MET A 116 -0.32 -32.73 -10.53
N LEU A 117 0.32 -31.72 -9.93
CA LEU A 117 1.16 -30.77 -10.68
C LEU A 117 2.52 -31.40 -11.04
N CYS A 118 3.15 -32.14 -10.15
CA CYS A 118 4.42 -32.80 -10.41
C CYS A 118 4.29 -33.89 -11.49
N SER A 119 3.17 -34.62 -11.54
CA SER A 119 2.93 -35.61 -12.60
C SER A 119 2.74 -34.98 -13.98
N GLY A 120 2.18 -33.77 -14.05
CA GLY A 120 1.94 -33.07 -15.32
C GLY A 120 3.10 -32.19 -15.79
N PHE A 121 3.71 -31.44 -14.89
CA PHE A 121 4.71 -30.40 -15.21
C PHE A 121 6.10 -30.67 -14.62
N GLY A 122 6.27 -31.79 -13.92
CA GLY A 122 7.47 -32.07 -13.16
C GLY A 122 7.63 -31.20 -11.92
N VAL A 123 8.62 -31.52 -11.09
CA VAL A 123 8.84 -30.81 -9.81
C VAL A 123 9.12 -29.32 -10.00
N ILE A 124 9.99 -28.97 -10.96
CA ILE A 124 10.35 -27.57 -11.21
C ILE A 124 9.12 -26.77 -11.70
N GLY A 125 8.33 -27.36 -12.61
CA GLY A 125 7.10 -26.74 -13.11
C GLY A 125 6.05 -26.56 -11.99
N ALA A 126 5.92 -27.53 -11.09
CA ALA A 126 5.04 -27.43 -9.93
C ALA A 126 5.43 -26.28 -9.01
N TYR A 127 6.72 -26.08 -8.69
CA TYR A 127 7.20 -24.92 -7.92
C TYR A 127 6.88 -23.57 -8.59
N VAL A 128 7.11 -23.46 -9.89
CA VAL A 128 6.84 -22.22 -10.64
C VAL A 128 5.35 -21.90 -10.61
N ILE A 129 4.49 -22.88 -10.89
CA ILE A 129 3.04 -22.71 -10.86
C ILE A 129 2.56 -22.33 -9.45
N ASP A 130 3.07 -22.99 -8.44
CA ASP A 130 2.73 -22.75 -7.03
C ASP A 130 3.02 -21.30 -6.64
N VAL A 131 4.26 -20.84 -6.87
CA VAL A 131 4.67 -19.47 -6.56
C VAL A 131 3.81 -18.43 -7.33
N ILE A 132 3.53 -18.68 -8.62
CA ILE A 132 2.68 -17.78 -9.41
C ILE A 132 1.28 -17.70 -8.82
N VAL A 133 0.65 -18.83 -8.45
CA VAL A 133 -0.69 -18.85 -7.88
C VAL A 133 -0.71 -18.21 -6.49
N LEU A 134 0.31 -18.42 -5.66
CA LEU A 134 0.45 -17.75 -4.38
C LEU A 134 0.51 -16.23 -4.54
N ILE A 135 1.30 -15.72 -5.50
CA ILE A 135 1.39 -14.28 -5.78
C ILE A 135 0.04 -13.74 -6.26
N ILE A 136 -0.61 -14.43 -7.22
CA ILE A 136 -1.92 -14.01 -7.74
C ILE A 136 -2.96 -13.99 -6.61
N SER A 137 -3.00 -15.01 -5.78
CA SER A 137 -3.94 -15.09 -4.64
C SER A 137 -3.70 -13.97 -3.63
N LEU A 138 -2.42 -13.67 -3.32
CA LEU A 138 -2.04 -12.58 -2.43
C LEU A 138 -2.48 -11.22 -3.00
N VAL A 139 -2.27 -11.00 -4.31
CA VAL A 139 -2.72 -9.79 -5.00
C VAL A 139 -4.24 -9.66 -4.93
N LEU A 140 -5.00 -10.72 -5.22
CA LEU A 140 -6.47 -10.74 -5.16
C LEU A 140 -7.01 -10.44 -3.74
N ILE A 141 -6.34 -10.93 -2.70
CA ILE A 141 -6.69 -10.63 -1.31
C ILE A 141 -6.46 -9.14 -1.02
N THR A 142 -5.36 -8.58 -1.52
CA THR A 142 -4.88 -7.23 -1.19
C THR A 142 -5.50 -6.15 -2.08
N GLU A 143 -5.80 -6.46 -3.35
CA GLU A 143 -6.03 -5.52 -4.46
C GLU A 143 -7.06 -4.41 -4.19
N ARG A 144 -8.14 -4.67 -3.46
CA ARG A 144 -9.12 -3.61 -3.13
C ARG A 144 -8.83 -2.83 -1.85
N SER A 145 -8.01 -3.34 -0.95
CA SER A 145 -7.62 -2.60 0.25
C SER A 145 -6.45 -1.65 -0.06
N ALA A 146 -5.46 -2.15 -0.81
CA ALA A 146 -4.30 -1.37 -1.24
C ALA A 146 -4.67 -0.28 -2.28
N PHE A 147 -5.57 -0.59 -3.24
CA PHE A 147 -6.01 0.37 -4.25
C PHE A 147 -6.78 1.56 -3.65
N ARG A 148 -7.64 1.34 -2.66
CA ARG A 148 -8.31 2.45 -1.94
C ARG A 148 -7.34 3.26 -1.07
N GLY A 149 -6.37 2.62 -0.47
CA GLY A 149 -5.28 3.29 0.28
C GLY A 149 -4.38 4.09 -0.64
N MET A 150 -3.99 3.51 -1.78
CA MET A 150 -3.14 4.14 -2.78
C MET A 150 -3.86 5.27 -3.55
N GLN A 151 -5.16 5.10 -3.89
CA GLN A 151 -5.97 6.19 -4.46
C GLN A 151 -6.15 7.35 -3.48
N LYS A 152 -6.42 7.08 -2.20
CA LYS A 152 -6.51 8.14 -1.17
C LYS A 152 -5.15 8.78 -0.89
N GLY A 153 -4.08 8.01 -0.85
CA GLY A 153 -2.71 8.50 -0.68
C GLY A 153 -2.23 9.27 -1.91
N GLY A 154 -2.38 8.72 -3.11
CA GLY A 154 -2.00 9.35 -4.36
C GLY A 154 -2.77 10.65 -4.64
N ARG A 155 -4.08 10.68 -4.34
CA ARG A 155 -4.90 11.89 -4.48
C ARG A 155 -4.48 12.98 -3.50
N ARG A 156 -4.15 12.65 -2.26
CA ARG A 156 -3.63 13.62 -1.28
C ARG A 156 -2.26 14.17 -1.68
N VAL A 157 -1.36 13.33 -2.18
CA VAL A 157 -0.04 13.77 -2.67
C VAL A 157 -0.19 14.64 -3.90
N TYR A 158 -1.06 14.28 -4.84
CA TYR A 158 -1.34 15.08 -6.04
C TYR A 158 -1.99 16.43 -5.70
N GLU A 159 -2.98 16.46 -4.82
CA GLU A 159 -3.61 17.70 -4.35
C GLU A 159 -2.60 18.58 -3.60
N SER A 160 -1.75 18.01 -2.73
CA SER A 160 -0.70 18.76 -2.03
C SER A 160 0.34 19.32 -2.98
N ALA A 161 0.75 18.56 -4.00
CA ALA A 161 1.68 19.03 -5.03
C ALA A 161 1.06 20.13 -5.90
N LYS A 162 -0.24 20.02 -6.23
CA LYS A 162 -0.98 21.05 -6.97
C LYS A 162 -1.07 22.35 -6.19
N ILE A 163 -1.48 22.31 -4.94
CA ILE A 163 -1.56 23.46 -4.03
C ILE A 163 -0.18 24.11 -3.83
N SER A 164 0.87 23.31 -3.69
CA SER A 164 2.24 23.82 -3.57
C SER A 164 2.69 24.54 -4.84
N ASN A 165 2.33 24.02 -6.01
CA ASN A 165 2.68 24.63 -7.31
C ASN A 165 1.89 25.92 -7.58
N GLU A 166 0.60 25.96 -7.20
CA GLU A 166 -0.24 27.17 -7.27
C GLU A 166 0.32 28.26 -6.36
N ARG A 167 0.65 27.97 -5.11
CA ARG A 167 1.30 28.91 -4.18
C ARG A 167 2.65 29.41 -4.68
N HIS A 168 3.40 28.56 -5.39
CA HIS A 168 4.67 28.97 -5.97
C HIS A 168 4.47 29.95 -7.13
N ARG A 169 3.47 29.72 -7.99
CA ARG A 169 3.10 30.65 -9.08
C ARG A 169 2.62 31.99 -8.54
N GLU A 170 1.72 31.99 -7.56
CA GLU A 170 1.25 33.23 -6.91
C GLU A 170 2.41 34.04 -6.31
N ARG A 171 3.38 33.39 -5.65
CA ARG A 171 4.58 34.09 -5.12
C ARG A 171 5.46 34.66 -6.22
N VAL A 172 5.57 34.00 -7.35
CA VAL A 172 6.37 34.47 -8.49
C VAL A 172 5.67 35.67 -9.14
N GLU A 173 4.35 35.64 -9.30
CA GLU A 173 3.54 36.73 -9.83
C GLU A 173 3.60 37.96 -8.92
N MET A 174 3.37 37.82 -7.62
CA MET A 174 3.52 38.91 -6.65
C MET A 174 4.92 39.56 -6.69
N ARG A 175 5.97 38.76 -6.81
CA ARG A 175 7.35 39.31 -6.93
C ARG A 175 7.59 40.05 -8.24
N ARG A 176 6.89 39.67 -9.33
CA ARG A 176 6.96 40.40 -10.60
C ARG A 176 6.24 41.74 -10.50
N GLU A 177 5.04 41.75 -9.93
CA GLU A 177 4.26 42.98 -9.70
C GLU A 177 5.01 43.96 -8.78
N GLU A 178 5.61 43.48 -7.70
CA GLU A 178 6.45 44.34 -6.82
C GLU A 178 7.66 44.90 -7.54
N ARG A 179 8.30 44.17 -8.45
CA ARG A 179 9.42 44.68 -9.25
C ARG A 179 8.95 45.75 -10.24
N GLU A 180 7.84 45.51 -10.92
CA GLU A 180 7.26 46.48 -11.86
C GLU A 180 6.85 47.76 -11.14
N GLN A 181 6.21 47.67 -9.98
CA GLN A 181 5.88 48.84 -9.15
C GLN A 181 7.10 49.62 -8.71
N ARG A 182 8.17 48.92 -8.23
CA ARG A 182 9.42 49.55 -7.86
C ARG A 182 10.12 50.22 -9.06
N GLU A 183 10.06 49.63 -10.24
CA GLU A 183 10.60 50.24 -11.46
C GLU A 183 9.81 51.47 -11.89
N GLN A 184 8.48 51.41 -11.84
CA GLN A 184 7.63 52.55 -12.12
C GLN A 184 7.90 53.71 -11.13
N GLN A 185 8.01 53.40 -9.85
CA GLN A 185 8.32 54.37 -8.81
C GLN A 185 9.68 55.03 -9.05
N ARG A 186 10.72 54.26 -9.37
CA ARG A 186 12.05 54.79 -9.76
C ARG A 186 12.02 55.64 -11.00
N ARG A 187 11.17 55.32 -11.99
CA ARG A 187 10.99 56.16 -13.22
C ARG A 187 10.31 57.46 -12.88
N MET A 188 9.33 57.46 -12.00
CA MET A 188 8.66 58.67 -11.52
C MET A 188 9.61 59.56 -10.73
N ASP A 189 10.35 59.01 -9.78
CA ASP A 189 11.33 59.73 -8.97
C ASP A 189 12.42 60.41 -9.85
N ARG A 190 12.93 59.69 -10.89
CA ARG A 190 13.90 60.28 -11.83
C ARG A 190 13.30 61.45 -12.65
N LYS A 191 12.01 61.36 -13.04
CA LYS A 191 11.36 62.45 -13.73
C LYS A 191 11.19 63.67 -12.84
N VAL A 192 10.83 63.48 -11.59
CA VAL A 192 10.70 64.55 -10.60
C VAL A 192 12.06 65.21 -10.32
N GLU A 193 13.13 64.43 -10.22
CA GLU A 193 14.50 64.94 -10.00
C GLU A 193 15.01 65.72 -11.23
N GLY A 194 14.70 65.23 -12.45
CA GLY A 194 15.03 65.94 -13.68
C GLY A 194 14.33 67.31 -13.79
N VAL A 195 13.07 67.40 -13.40
CA VAL A 195 12.32 68.70 -13.39
C VAL A 195 12.88 69.63 -12.32
N ALA A 196 13.32 69.13 -11.17
CA ALA A 196 13.94 69.95 -10.13
C ALA A 196 15.32 70.54 -10.57
N ILE A 197 16.08 69.80 -11.38
CA ILE A 197 17.35 70.23 -11.92
C ILE A 197 17.15 71.33 -12.98
N ASP A 198 16.16 71.18 -13.89
CA ASP A 198 15.85 72.18 -14.88
C ASP A 198 15.37 73.53 -14.29
N THR A 199 14.62 73.46 -13.17
CA THR A 199 14.19 74.61 -12.43
C THR A 199 15.35 75.38 -11.76
N LYS A 200 16.44 74.69 -11.39
CA LYS A 200 17.64 75.31 -10.85
C LYS A 200 18.59 75.89 -11.87
N LEU A 201 18.42 75.59 -13.17
CA LEU A 201 19.22 76.10 -14.29
C LEU A 201 18.67 77.35 -14.92
N ILE A 202 17.53 77.86 -14.47
CA ILE A 202 17.06 79.19 -14.86
C ILE A 202 17.78 80.19 -13.96
N PRO A 203 18.80 80.97 -14.44
CA PRO A 203 19.46 81.93 -13.60
C PRO A 203 18.49 83.13 -13.39
N ASP A 204 18.16 83.27 -12.13
CA ASP A 204 17.44 84.45 -11.65
C ASP A 204 18.34 85.67 -11.87
N THR A 205 18.13 86.36 -12.96
CA THR A 205 18.83 87.65 -13.17
C THR A 205 17.95 88.56 -13.93
N PRO A 206 17.25 89.38 -13.19
CA PRO A 206 17.40 90.80 -13.54
C PRO A 206 17.52 91.78 -12.33
N GLN A 207 17.89 91.37 -11.15
CA GLN A 207 17.90 92.28 -10.02
C GLN A 207 19.27 92.93 -9.70
N LYS A 208 20.35 92.51 -10.33
CA LYS A 208 21.68 93.10 -10.09
C LYS A 208 22.06 94.27 -11.02
N ARG A 209 21.26 94.55 -12.09
CA ARG A 209 21.58 95.63 -13.05
C ARG A 209 21.00 96.98 -12.66
N SER A 210 20.12 97.03 -11.68
CA SER A 210 19.51 98.33 -11.27
C SER A 210 20.23 98.95 -10.02
N GLN A 211 21.19 98.27 -9.38
CA GLN A 211 21.96 98.87 -8.31
C GLN A 211 23.26 99.51 -8.81
N ASP A 212 23.88 98.94 -9.85
CA ASP A 212 25.09 99.60 -10.46
C ASP A 212 24.84 100.90 -11.18
N ILE A 213 23.61 101.25 -11.57
CA ILE A 213 23.27 102.51 -12.22
C ILE A 213 23.03 103.63 -11.20
N ARG A 214 22.85 103.30 -9.91
CA ARG A 214 22.64 104.35 -8.87
C ARG A 214 23.91 104.78 -8.17
N GLU A 215 25.05 104.14 -8.46
CA GLU A 215 26.34 104.49 -7.87
C GLU A 215 27.22 105.28 -8.78
N ILE A 216 26.75 105.63 -10.05
CA ILE A 216 27.49 106.37 -11.03
C ILE A 216 26.84 107.75 -11.30
N LEU A 217 25.81 108.21 -10.60
CA LEU A 217 25.22 109.54 -10.62
C LEU A 217 25.28 110.12 -9.19
#